data_2abb99b4e99c7c2e93a711377da98c07
#
_entry.id   2abb99b4e99c7c2e93a711377da98c07
#
_cell.length_a   1.000
_cell.length_b   1.000
_cell.length_c   1.000
_cell.angle_alpha   90.00
_cell.angle_beta   90.00
_cell.angle_gamma   90.00
#
_symmetry.space_group_name_H-M   'P 1'
#
loop_
_entity.id
_entity.type
_entity.pdbx_description
1 polymer ?
#
loop_
_entity_poly.entity_id
_entity_poly.type
_entity_poly.pdbx_seq_one_letter_code
_entity_poly.pdbx_strand_id
1 'polypeptide(L)'
;MIVSFISLGCDKNRVNTEQMMALCLQSGMTVQEDCAGSDVVVVNTCGFIDSAKLEAIETILSVAELKTAGRVGKILVTGCLSQRYQAELLEELPEVDGIMGTGSYGDIVSAVEQVAAGQKFSHFADISGPVEELPRVISTPMHYAYLRIAEGCSNRCAYCIIPALRGKYRSRRMEDILTEAKALSDSGVKECIVIAQDITRYGIDLYKEKKLPELLRELCKLDFHWIRLHYLYPDSITDALIDTIASEPKICKYMDIPIQHCNDTILQAMRRRETKAGLHQLFTKLRSRIPGLVLRTTVITGLPYEDEAAFEELCDFLQEEKIQRAGAFPYSPEEGTPAAKMLNRVDSDEAQSRAELVMQLQSQVMDAFNDTRLGATLEVLCDGFDPQAMAYVGRSYAESPGIDGVIYFTADRDVQSGQFVSVRITGTMDGDLTGEVIETEE
;
A
#
# COMPACT_ATOMS: atom_id res chain seq x y z
N MET A 1 2.74 31.16 6.27
CA MET A 1 1.52 30.38 6.05
C MET A 1 1.75 28.98 6.61
N ILE A 2 0.83 28.51 7.44
CA ILE A 2 0.91 27.20 8.08
C ILE A 2 -0.04 26.22 7.35
N VAL A 3 0.47 25.08 6.93
CA VAL A 3 -0.28 24.06 6.20
C VAL A 3 -0.16 22.72 6.93
N SER A 4 -1.27 22.02 7.13
CA SER A 4 -1.24 20.65 7.60
C SER A 4 -1.80 19.69 6.56
N PHE A 5 -1.37 18.43 6.64
CA PHE A 5 -1.73 17.39 5.71
C PHE A 5 -2.34 16.19 6.43
N ILE A 6 -3.49 15.73 5.94
CA ILE A 6 -4.08 14.44 6.32
C ILE A 6 -3.95 13.52 5.10
N SER A 7 -3.26 12.40 5.27
CA SER A 7 -3.04 11.42 4.20
C SER A 7 -3.86 10.16 4.46
N LEU A 8 -4.89 9.95 3.68
CA LEU A 8 -5.78 8.79 3.78
C LEU A 8 -5.46 7.76 2.69
N GLY A 9 -5.87 6.52 2.95
CA GLY A 9 -5.80 5.42 2.01
C GLY A 9 -4.42 4.77 1.94
N CYS A 10 -3.85 4.64 0.75
CA CYS A 10 -2.72 3.77 0.49
C CYS A 10 -1.35 4.47 0.54
N ASP A 11 -0.28 3.66 0.53
CA ASP A 11 1.12 4.08 0.43
C ASP A 11 1.44 4.99 -0.78
N LYS A 12 0.72 4.83 -1.92
CA LYS A 12 0.87 5.74 -3.08
C LYS A 12 0.36 7.14 -2.76
N ASN A 13 -0.77 7.24 -2.03
CA ASN A 13 -1.26 8.52 -1.53
C ASN A 13 -0.29 9.16 -0.54
N ARG A 14 0.32 8.36 0.35
CA ARG A 14 1.35 8.84 1.27
C ARG A 14 2.52 9.47 0.52
N VAL A 15 3.07 8.78 -0.49
CA VAL A 15 4.14 9.35 -1.33
C VAL A 15 3.71 10.68 -1.97
N ASN A 16 2.46 10.77 -2.46
CA ASN A 16 1.96 12.04 -3.01
C ASN A 16 1.86 13.14 -1.96
N THR A 17 1.40 12.81 -0.74
CA THR A 17 1.39 13.77 0.39
C THR A 17 2.78 14.28 0.70
N GLU A 18 3.76 13.39 0.79
CA GLU A 18 5.17 13.72 1.07
C GLU A 18 5.79 14.63 -0.02
N GLN A 19 5.40 14.42 -1.28
CA GLN A 19 5.78 15.31 -2.38
C GLN A 19 5.15 16.72 -2.24
N MET A 20 3.86 16.79 -1.92
CA MET A 20 3.18 18.08 -1.68
C MET A 20 3.75 18.81 -0.46
N MET A 21 4.04 18.11 0.61
CA MET A 21 4.70 18.67 1.81
C MET A 21 6.06 19.29 1.45
N ALA A 22 6.87 18.59 0.65
CA ALA A 22 8.18 19.08 0.23
C ALA A 22 8.07 20.37 -0.60
N LEU A 23 7.12 20.45 -1.53
CA LEU A 23 6.86 21.66 -2.33
C LEU A 23 6.44 22.84 -1.47
N CYS A 24 5.55 22.63 -0.50
CA CYS A 24 5.14 23.65 0.46
C CYS A 24 6.32 24.16 1.30
N LEU A 25 7.14 23.26 1.83
CA LEU A 25 8.36 23.63 2.59
C LEU A 25 9.34 24.44 1.73
N GLN A 26 9.58 24.03 0.48
CA GLN A 26 10.47 24.74 -0.44
C GLN A 26 9.95 26.14 -0.82
N SER A 27 8.63 26.34 -0.81
CA SER A 27 8.02 27.66 -1.02
C SER A 27 8.05 28.59 0.22
N GLY A 28 8.61 28.09 1.35
CA GLY A 28 8.70 28.85 2.59
C GLY A 28 7.46 28.74 3.48
N MET A 29 6.56 27.83 3.22
CA MET A 29 5.43 27.51 4.10
C MET A 29 5.91 26.63 5.27
N THR A 30 5.23 26.71 6.39
CA THR A 30 5.43 25.83 7.54
C THR A 30 4.47 24.66 7.44
N VAL A 31 4.98 23.44 7.46
CA VAL A 31 4.17 22.22 7.53
C VAL A 31 4.14 21.71 8.97
N GLN A 32 2.94 21.42 9.50
CA GLN A 32 2.74 20.88 10.83
C GLN A 32 1.80 19.65 10.82
N GLU A 33 1.89 18.84 11.86
CA GLU A 33 1.05 17.62 12.00
C GLU A 33 -0.37 17.94 12.49
N ASP A 34 -0.49 18.84 13.51
CA ASP A 34 -1.80 19.23 14.04
C ASP A 34 -2.53 20.14 13.04
N CYS A 35 -3.79 19.83 12.78
CA CYS A 35 -4.65 20.67 11.95
C CYS A 35 -4.99 22.01 12.62
N ALA A 36 -5.04 22.05 13.95
CA ALA A 36 -5.40 23.25 14.67
C ALA A 36 -4.36 24.36 14.52
N GLY A 37 -4.80 25.56 14.13
CA GLY A 37 -3.94 26.69 13.85
C GLY A 37 -3.42 26.77 12.44
N SER A 38 -3.79 25.83 11.56
CA SER A 38 -3.40 25.87 10.15
C SER A 38 -4.22 26.88 9.35
N ASP A 39 -3.53 27.60 8.47
CA ASP A 39 -4.18 28.46 7.49
C ASP A 39 -4.93 27.63 6.45
N VAL A 40 -4.35 26.49 6.04
CA VAL A 40 -4.96 25.52 5.12
C VAL A 40 -4.69 24.09 5.60
N VAL A 41 -5.74 23.27 5.64
CA VAL A 41 -5.64 21.81 5.80
C VAL A 41 -5.82 21.15 4.44
N VAL A 42 -4.85 20.36 4.03
CA VAL A 42 -4.88 19.55 2.80
C VAL A 42 -5.26 18.11 3.15
N VAL A 43 -6.42 17.66 2.67
CA VAL A 43 -6.88 16.27 2.85
C VAL A 43 -6.63 15.49 1.56
N ASN A 44 -5.64 14.60 1.57
CA ASN A 44 -5.34 13.70 0.46
C ASN A 44 -6.16 12.42 0.63
N THR A 45 -7.19 12.26 -0.20
CA THR A 45 -8.29 11.31 -0.02
C THR A 45 -8.11 10.02 -0.81
N CYS A 46 -8.68 8.94 -0.29
CA CYS A 46 -8.95 7.71 -1.03
C CYS A 46 -10.37 7.74 -1.62
N GLY A 47 -10.55 7.11 -2.79
CA GLY A 47 -11.86 7.00 -3.47
C GLY A 47 -11.97 5.65 -4.18
N PHE A 48 -11.27 4.62 -3.67
CA PHE A 48 -11.13 3.33 -4.33
C PHE A 48 -12.30 2.38 -4.02
N ILE A 49 -12.75 2.32 -2.77
CA ILE A 49 -13.88 1.50 -2.30
C ILE A 49 -14.79 2.33 -1.39
N ASP A 50 -16.01 1.88 -1.16
CA ASP A 50 -17.03 2.65 -0.40
C ASP A 50 -16.56 2.99 1.01
N SER A 51 -15.96 2.05 1.74
CA SER A 51 -15.44 2.33 3.10
C SER A 51 -14.38 3.44 3.12
N ALA A 52 -13.48 3.45 2.14
CA ALA A 52 -12.46 4.50 2.02
C ALA A 52 -13.04 5.86 1.58
N LYS A 53 -14.16 5.86 0.86
CA LYS A 53 -14.91 7.10 0.55
C LYS A 53 -15.58 7.66 1.79
N LEU A 54 -16.20 6.80 2.61
CA LEU A 54 -16.80 7.20 3.89
C LEU A 54 -15.76 7.78 4.83
N GLU A 55 -14.63 7.09 5.03
CA GLU A 55 -13.51 7.60 5.84
C GLU A 55 -13.06 9.00 5.37
N ALA A 56 -12.93 9.19 4.06
CA ALA A 56 -12.52 10.47 3.49
C ALA A 56 -13.57 11.58 3.75
N ILE A 57 -14.86 11.29 3.59
CA ILE A 57 -15.94 12.24 3.85
C ILE A 57 -16.00 12.59 5.35
N GLU A 58 -15.96 11.61 6.24
CA GLU A 58 -15.95 11.81 7.69
C GLU A 58 -14.76 12.66 8.14
N THR A 59 -13.58 12.40 7.57
CA THR A 59 -12.39 13.21 7.83
C THR A 59 -12.56 14.65 7.38
N ILE A 60 -13.10 14.88 6.17
CA ILE A 60 -13.36 16.24 5.66
C ILE A 60 -14.35 16.97 6.59
N LEU A 61 -15.44 16.30 7.00
CA LEU A 61 -16.44 16.88 7.90
C LEU A 61 -15.84 17.20 9.29
N SER A 62 -14.99 16.34 9.83
CA SER A 62 -14.28 16.59 11.09
C SER A 62 -13.39 17.84 11.01
N VAL A 63 -12.69 18.04 9.87
CA VAL A 63 -11.91 19.25 9.63
C VAL A 63 -12.82 20.47 9.44
N ALA A 64 -14.01 20.30 8.85
CA ALA A 64 -14.99 21.38 8.68
C ALA A 64 -15.56 21.85 10.05
N GLU A 65 -15.70 20.96 11.03
CA GLU A 65 -16.04 21.35 12.41
C GLU A 65 -14.95 22.22 13.02
N LEU A 66 -13.67 21.88 12.84
CA LEU A 66 -12.54 22.70 13.29
C LEU A 66 -12.53 24.08 12.60
N LYS A 67 -12.86 24.12 11.31
CA LYS A 67 -12.99 25.39 10.56
C LYS A 67 -14.13 26.23 11.09
N THR A 68 -15.28 25.65 11.37
CA THR A 68 -16.45 26.35 11.97
C THR A 68 -16.11 26.90 13.36
N ALA A 69 -15.31 26.18 14.13
CA ALA A 69 -14.82 26.61 15.43
C ALA A 69 -13.69 27.67 15.36
N GLY A 70 -13.30 28.09 14.16
CA GLY A 70 -12.23 29.08 13.93
C GLY A 70 -10.82 28.56 14.23
N ARG A 71 -10.64 27.24 14.31
CA ARG A 71 -9.35 26.60 14.59
C ARG A 71 -8.56 26.24 13.33
N VAL A 72 -9.22 26.21 12.18
CA VAL A 72 -8.65 25.95 10.84
C VAL A 72 -9.14 27.03 9.89
N GLY A 73 -8.27 27.56 9.03
CA GLY A 73 -8.64 28.59 8.07
C GLY A 73 -9.44 28.08 6.89
N LYS A 74 -8.86 27.17 6.12
CA LYS A 74 -9.37 26.66 4.84
C LYS A 74 -9.16 25.16 4.67
N ILE A 75 -9.94 24.54 3.77
CA ILE A 75 -9.86 23.10 3.44
C ILE A 75 -9.62 22.94 1.95
N LEU A 76 -8.54 22.26 1.60
CA LEU A 76 -8.19 21.83 0.24
C LEU A 76 -8.24 20.29 0.17
N VAL A 77 -9.07 19.74 -0.71
CA VAL A 77 -9.19 18.29 -0.89
C VAL A 77 -8.49 17.86 -2.17
N THR A 78 -7.70 16.79 -2.09
CA THR A 78 -7.01 16.20 -3.23
C THR A 78 -7.09 14.67 -3.19
N GLY A 79 -6.52 14.00 -4.19
CA GLY A 79 -6.44 12.54 -4.23
C GLY A 79 -7.54 11.88 -5.04
N CYS A 80 -7.79 10.60 -4.72
CA CYS A 80 -8.64 9.75 -5.54
C CYS A 80 -10.12 10.13 -5.47
N LEU A 81 -10.64 10.54 -4.30
CA LEU A 81 -12.04 10.98 -4.16
C LEU A 81 -12.30 12.23 -4.99
N SER A 82 -11.43 13.24 -4.84
CA SER A 82 -11.53 14.49 -5.60
C SER A 82 -11.39 14.25 -7.11
N GLN A 83 -10.47 13.37 -7.54
CA GLN A 83 -10.33 12.98 -8.96
C GLN A 83 -11.59 12.30 -9.50
N ARG A 84 -12.29 11.55 -8.67
CA ARG A 84 -13.48 10.78 -9.08
C ARG A 84 -14.69 11.67 -9.27
N TYR A 85 -14.98 12.55 -8.31
CA TYR A 85 -16.21 13.31 -8.23
C TYR A 85 -16.10 14.78 -8.67
N GLN A 86 -14.89 15.31 -8.72
CA GLN A 86 -14.60 16.64 -9.27
C GLN A 86 -15.57 17.74 -8.73
N ALA A 87 -16.30 18.41 -9.61
CA ALA A 87 -17.19 19.50 -9.23
C ALA A 87 -18.33 19.06 -8.29
N GLU A 88 -18.82 17.85 -8.42
CA GLU A 88 -19.87 17.27 -7.55
C GLU A 88 -19.43 17.28 -6.08
N LEU A 89 -18.13 17.03 -5.80
CA LEU A 89 -17.62 17.09 -4.43
C LEU A 89 -17.75 18.47 -3.80
N LEU A 90 -17.58 19.55 -4.57
CA LEU A 90 -17.79 20.92 -4.07
C LEU A 90 -19.26 21.29 -3.88
N GLU A 91 -20.16 20.64 -4.61
CA GLU A 91 -21.61 20.83 -4.47
C GLU A 91 -22.13 20.12 -3.20
N GLU A 92 -21.65 18.89 -2.96
CA GLU A 92 -22.07 18.07 -1.82
C GLU A 92 -21.37 18.44 -0.51
N LEU A 93 -20.15 19.00 -0.58
CA LEU A 93 -19.34 19.42 0.57
C LEU A 93 -18.98 20.91 0.47
N PRO A 94 -19.93 21.82 0.72
CA PRO A 94 -19.74 23.27 0.57
C PRO A 94 -18.69 23.87 1.53
N GLU A 95 -18.31 23.14 2.58
CA GLU A 95 -17.25 23.48 3.53
C GLU A 95 -15.87 23.48 2.89
N VAL A 96 -15.68 22.75 1.79
CA VAL A 96 -14.42 22.62 1.05
C VAL A 96 -14.18 23.91 0.25
N ASP A 97 -12.99 24.49 0.40
CA ASP A 97 -12.60 25.74 -0.28
C ASP A 97 -11.92 25.48 -1.63
N GLY A 98 -11.31 24.32 -1.83
CA GLY A 98 -10.68 23.96 -3.10
C GLY A 98 -10.50 22.45 -3.30
N ILE A 99 -10.38 22.04 -4.55
CA ILE A 99 -10.16 20.64 -4.94
C ILE A 99 -9.06 20.51 -6.00
N MET A 100 -8.32 19.38 -5.93
CA MET A 100 -7.26 19.05 -6.90
C MET A 100 -7.37 17.57 -7.31
N GLY A 101 -7.03 17.30 -8.57
CA GLY A 101 -6.93 15.93 -9.08
C GLY A 101 -5.60 15.23 -8.77
N THR A 102 -5.55 13.92 -9.05
CA THR A 102 -4.35 13.08 -8.87
C THR A 102 -3.22 13.39 -9.86
N GLY A 103 -3.47 14.16 -10.90
CA GLY A 103 -2.47 14.63 -11.86
C GLY A 103 -1.92 16.03 -11.54
N SER A 104 -2.31 16.65 -10.43
CA SER A 104 -2.06 18.07 -10.15
C SER A 104 -1.22 18.32 -8.90
N TYR A 105 -0.53 17.32 -8.37
CA TYR A 105 0.21 17.45 -7.10
C TYR A 105 1.33 18.51 -7.15
N GLY A 106 1.92 18.73 -8.34
CA GLY A 106 2.90 19.78 -8.57
C GLY A 106 2.37 21.22 -8.37
N ASP A 107 1.06 21.40 -8.49
CA ASP A 107 0.41 22.71 -8.36
C ASP A 107 -0.01 23.06 -6.92
N ILE A 108 0.36 22.24 -5.93
CA ILE A 108 -0.09 22.36 -4.53
C ILE A 108 0.19 23.74 -3.93
N VAL A 109 1.34 24.36 -4.21
CA VAL A 109 1.71 25.67 -3.68
C VAL A 109 0.71 26.73 -4.15
N SER A 110 0.45 26.78 -5.46
CA SER A 110 -0.53 27.69 -6.05
C SER A 110 -1.95 27.47 -5.51
N ALA A 111 -2.34 26.18 -5.34
CA ALA A 111 -3.63 25.82 -4.79
C ALA A 111 -3.81 26.31 -3.35
N VAL A 112 -2.80 26.09 -2.50
CA VAL A 112 -2.80 26.54 -1.10
C VAL A 112 -2.87 28.05 -1.00
N GLU A 113 -2.07 28.79 -1.80
CA GLU A 113 -2.05 30.25 -1.81
C GLU A 113 -3.40 30.84 -2.23
N GLN A 114 -4.02 30.33 -3.29
CA GLN A 114 -5.32 30.80 -3.77
C GLN A 114 -6.44 30.50 -2.77
N VAL A 115 -6.45 29.31 -2.19
CA VAL A 115 -7.44 28.90 -1.19
C VAL A 115 -7.28 29.73 0.08
N ALA A 116 -6.06 29.97 0.56
CA ALA A 116 -5.79 30.84 1.71
C ALA A 116 -6.25 32.29 1.46
N ALA A 117 -6.13 32.78 0.23
CA ALA A 117 -6.64 34.10 -0.17
C ALA A 117 -8.18 34.16 -0.30
N GLY A 118 -8.89 33.06 -0.01
CA GLY A 118 -10.36 32.98 -0.10
C GLY A 118 -10.90 32.76 -1.51
N GLN A 119 -10.06 32.40 -2.47
CA GLN A 119 -10.47 32.06 -3.82
C GLN A 119 -10.88 30.58 -3.88
N LYS A 120 -11.95 30.27 -4.61
CA LYS A 120 -12.27 28.86 -4.92
C LYS A 120 -11.25 28.33 -5.91
N PHE A 121 -10.72 27.13 -5.61
CA PHE A 121 -9.72 26.47 -6.46
C PHE A 121 -10.25 25.14 -6.96
N SER A 122 -10.07 24.85 -8.25
CA SER A 122 -10.40 23.57 -8.86
C SER A 122 -9.44 23.31 -10.01
N HIS A 123 -8.61 22.27 -9.90
CA HIS A 123 -7.64 21.92 -10.93
C HIS A 123 -7.46 20.41 -11.09
N PHE A 124 -7.62 19.93 -12.34
CA PHE A 124 -7.51 18.53 -12.73
C PHE A 124 -6.65 18.41 -13.99
N ALA A 125 -5.35 18.21 -13.79
CA ALA A 125 -4.43 17.97 -14.89
C ALA A 125 -4.61 16.58 -15.51
N ASP A 126 -4.04 16.38 -16.69
CA ASP A 126 -4.10 15.12 -17.42
C ASP A 126 -3.35 14.00 -16.65
N ILE A 127 -4.12 13.01 -16.18
CA ILE A 127 -3.59 11.82 -15.50
C ILE A 127 -2.91 10.83 -16.46
N SER A 128 -2.87 11.09 -17.76
CA SER A 128 -2.23 10.24 -18.78
C SER A 128 -0.83 10.73 -19.18
N GLY A 129 -0.43 11.92 -18.72
CA GLY A 129 0.90 12.50 -18.93
C GLY A 129 2.02 11.72 -18.22
N PRO A 130 3.30 12.05 -18.47
CA PRO A 130 4.44 11.46 -17.75
C PRO A 130 4.28 11.60 -16.24
N VAL A 131 4.89 10.69 -15.48
CA VAL A 131 4.96 10.83 -14.02
C VAL A 131 5.87 12.01 -13.71
N GLU A 132 5.37 12.95 -12.93
CA GLU A 132 6.13 14.13 -12.53
C GLU A 132 7.13 13.76 -11.43
N GLU A 133 8.38 14.17 -11.61
CA GLU A 133 9.44 13.97 -10.61
C GLU A 133 9.44 15.16 -9.65
N LEU A 134 8.90 14.94 -8.46
CA LEU A 134 8.76 15.97 -7.43
C LEU A 134 9.69 15.68 -6.24
N PRO A 135 10.20 16.74 -5.56
CA PRO A 135 10.92 16.58 -4.31
C PRO A 135 10.04 15.90 -3.25
N ARG A 136 10.64 15.32 -2.24
CA ARG A 136 9.91 14.57 -1.23
C ARG A 136 10.51 14.75 0.16
N VAL A 137 9.65 14.79 1.19
CA VAL A 137 10.01 14.62 2.61
C VAL A 137 9.37 13.33 3.10
N ILE A 138 10.01 12.63 4.00
CA ILE A 138 9.51 11.35 4.50
C ILE A 138 8.57 11.60 5.68
N SER A 139 7.39 10.99 5.67
CA SER A 139 6.39 11.00 6.74
C SER A 139 6.23 9.65 7.45
N THR A 140 6.91 8.62 6.98
CA THR A 140 7.05 7.35 7.70
C THR A 140 8.09 7.48 8.80
N PRO A 141 8.14 6.57 9.78
CA PRO A 141 9.32 6.42 10.62
C PRO A 141 10.58 6.32 9.77
N MET A 142 11.67 6.98 10.22
CA MET A 142 12.88 7.19 9.39
C MET A 142 13.57 5.89 8.93
N HIS A 143 13.24 4.75 9.49
CA HIS A 143 13.86 3.47 9.16
C HIS A 143 13.24 2.75 7.95
N TYR A 144 12.06 3.17 7.46
CA TYR A 144 11.54 2.64 6.20
C TYR A 144 10.92 3.74 5.33
N ALA A 145 10.90 3.51 4.04
CA ALA A 145 10.23 4.41 3.08
C ALA A 145 9.67 3.65 1.89
N TYR A 146 8.57 4.16 1.35
CA TYR A 146 8.01 3.66 0.10
C TYR A 146 8.73 4.29 -1.10
N LEU A 147 9.12 3.47 -2.06
CA LEU A 147 9.71 3.92 -3.34
C LEU A 147 8.74 3.61 -4.48
N ARG A 148 8.05 4.62 -4.98
CA ARG A 148 7.12 4.46 -6.09
C ARG A 148 7.87 4.43 -7.41
N ILE A 149 7.73 3.33 -8.17
CA ILE A 149 8.44 3.12 -9.44
C ILE A 149 7.59 3.35 -10.68
N ALA A 150 6.27 3.41 -10.52
CA ALA A 150 5.32 3.68 -11.59
C ALA A 150 4.00 4.23 -11.03
N GLU A 151 3.16 4.78 -11.90
CA GLU A 151 1.83 5.30 -11.58
C GLU A 151 0.79 4.80 -12.59
N GLY A 152 -0.46 4.58 -12.11
CA GLY A 152 -1.56 4.10 -12.95
C GLY A 152 -1.52 2.60 -13.22
N CYS A 153 -2.54 2.08 -13.90
CA CYS A 153 -2.65 0.65 -14.19
C CYS A 153 -3.34 0.40 -15.53
N SER A 154 -2.82 -0.57 -16.30
CA SER A 154 -3.38 -0.98 -17.59
C SER A 154 -3.91 -2.42 -17.59
N ASN A 155 -4.06 -3.07 -16.43
CA ASN A 155 -4.59 -4.44 -16.33
C ASN A 155 -6.09 -4.51 -16.65
N ARG A 156 -6.85 -3.43 -16.37
CA ARG A 156 -8.29 -3.29 -16.69
C ARG A 156 -9.16 -4.38 -16.06
N CYS A 157 -8.84 -4.81 -14.83
CA CYS A 157 -9.71 -5.71 -14.08
C CYS A 157 -11.12 -5.13 -13.99
N ALA A 158 -12.15 -5.97 -14.15
CA ALA A 158 -13.52 -5.50 -14.32
C ALA A 158 -14.10 -4.79 -13.07
N TYR A 159 -13.59 -5.09 -11.89
CA TYR A 159 -13.99 -4.48 -10.61
C TYR A 159 -13.23 -3.20 -10.26
N CYS A 160 -12.17 -2.84 -11.02
CA CYS A 160 -11.19 -1.85 -10.57
C CYS A 160 -11.38 -0.49 -11.23
N ILE A 161 -11.48 0.55 -10.41
CA ILE A 161 -11.63 1.95 -10.84
C ILE A 161 -10.28 2.68 -11.03
N ILE A 162 -9.15 2.08 -10.65
CA ILE A 162 -7.82 2.71 -10.69
C ILE A 162 -7.47 3.35 -12.06
N PRO A 163 -7.76 2.72 -13.22
CA PRO A 163 -7.45 3.37 -14.51
C PRO A 163 -8.16 4.71 -14.72
N ALA A 164 -9.34 4.91 -14.13
CA ALA A 164 -10.06 6.18 -14.18
C ALA A 164 -9.49 7.23 -13.18
N LEU A 165 -8.94 6.76 -12.05
CA LEU A 165 -8.42 7.64 -10.99
C LEU A 165 -6.95 8.01 -11.17
N ARG A 166 -6.14 7.11 -11.71
CA ARG A 166 -4.68 7.22 -11.80
C ARG A 166 -4.13 7.11 -13.24
N GLY A 167 -5.01 6.94 -14.20
CA GLY A 167 -4.64 6.86 -15.61
C GLY A 167 -4.01 5.51 -16.02
N LYS A 168 -3.44 5.49 -17.23
CA LYS A 168 -2.71 4.36 -17.77
C LYS A 168 -1.42 4.14 -17.00
N TYR A 169 -0.89 2.92 -17.07
CA TYR A 169 0.40 2.58 -16.49
C TYR A 169 1.53 3.41 -17.10
N ARG A 170 2.31 4.05 -16.25
CA ARG A 170 3.45 4.92 -16.62
C ARG A 170 4.60 4.64 -15.66
N SER A 171 5.68 4.07 -16.17
CA SER A 171 6.91 3.88 -15.43
C SER A 171 7.64 5.20 -15.22
N ARG A 172 8.29 5.35 -14.08
CA ARG A 172 9.33 6.37 -13.89
C ARG A 172 10.62 5.90 -14.55
N ARG A 173 11.47 6.84 -14.95
CA ARG A 173 12.79 6.50 -15.50
C ARG A 173 13.66 5.87 -14.40
N MET A 174 14.48 4.90 -14.79
CA MET A 174 15.34 4.18 -13.83
C MET A 174 16.29 5.12 -13.11
N GLU A 175 16.85 6.09 -13.83
CA GLU A 175 17.79 7.07 -13.29
C GLU A 175 17.14 7.96 -12.21
N ASP A 176 15.89 8.35 -12.40
CA ASP A 176 15.15 9.19 -11.45
C ASP A 176 14.80 8.38 -10.19
N ILE A 177 14.38 7.13 -10.36
CA ILE A 177 14.13 6.20 -9.24
C ILE A 177 15.40 5.97 -8.41
N LEU A 178 16.54 5.74 -9.09
CA LEU A 178 17.81 5.49 -8.40
C LEU A 178 18.33 6.76 -7.71
N THR A 179 18.07 7.93 -8.25
CA THR A 179 18.40 9.21 -7.60
C THR A 179 17.60 9.38 -6.30
N GLU A 180 16.29 9.14 -6.32
CA GLU A 180 15.45 9.16 -5.11
C GLU A 180 15.88 8.08 -4.12
N ALA A 181 16.07 6.84 -4.59
CA ALA A 181 16.48 5.72 -3.74
C ALA A 181 17.83 6.00 -3.04
N LYS A 182 18.78 6.63 -3.76
CA LYS A 182 20.04 7.03 -3.15
C LYS A 182 19.84 8.07 -2.05
N ALA A 183 19.00 9.07 -2.27
CA ALA A 183 18.70 10.08 -1.25
C ALA A 183 18.04 9.45 -0.01
N LEU A 184 17.12 8.48 -0.20
CA LEU A 184 16.53 7.71 0.90
C LEU A 184 17.58 6.90 1.67
N SER A 185 18.45 6.20 0.97
CA SER A 185 19.54 5.43 1.57
C SER A 185 20.52 6.33 2.33
N ASP A 186 20.94 7.45 1.73
CA ASP A 186 21.86 8.43 2.37
C ASP A 186 21.23 9.08 3.62
N SER A 187 19.88 9.18 3.70
CA SER A 187 19.15 9.67 4.87
C SER A 187 19.02 8.63 6.00
N GLY A 188 19.48 7.40 5.80
CA GLY A 188 19.49 6.34 6.80
C GLY A 188 18.33 5.38 6.77
N VAL A 189 17.46 5.43 5.73
CA VAL A 189 16.40 4.44 5.53
C VAL A 189 16.98 3.04 5.44
N LYS A 190 16.46 2.12 6.25
CA LYS A 190 16.91 0.72 6.33
C LYS A 190 16.10 -0.21 5.44
N GLU A 191 14.78 0.00 5.35
CA GLU A 191 13.88 -0.79 4.52
C GLU A 191 13.29 0.07 3.40
N CYS A 192 13.59 -0.30 2.14
CA CYS A 192 13.01 0.30 0.94
C CYS A 192 11.85 -0.56 0.44
N ILE A 193 10.62 -0.02 0.46
CA ILE A 193 9.42 -0.72 0.01
C ILE A 193 9.06 -0.25 -1.39
N VAL A 194 9.27 -1.11 -2.38
CA VAL A 194 9.02 -0.82 -3.80
C VAL A 194 7.53 -0.98 -4.10
N ILE A 195 6.90 0.09 -4.59
CA ILE A 195 5.46 0.15 -4.83
C ILE A 195 5.12 0.70 -6.22
N ALA A 196 3.98 0.24 -6.73
CA ALA A 196 3.17 0.81 -7.82
C ALA A 196 1.76 0.20 -7.70
N GLN A 197 0.88 0.41 -8.67
CA GLN A 197 -0.35 -0.37 -8.77
C GLN A 197 -0.09 -1.81 -9.29
N ASP A 198 1.04 -2.00 -9.97
CA ASP A 198 1.57 -3.28 -10.44
C ASP A 198 3.06 -3.10 -10.74
N ILE A 199 3.94 -3.56 -9.86
CA ILE A 199 5.39 -3.41 -10.05
C ILE A 199 5.94 -4.33 -11.13
N THR A 200 5.26 -5.45 -11.43
CA THR A 200 5.73 -6.46 -12.40
C THR A 200 5.78 -5.97 -13.84
N ARG A 201 5.08 -4.85 -14.12
CA ARG A 201 5.06 -4.23 -15.45
C ARG A 201 6.12 -3.15 -15.65
N TYR A 202 6.92 -2.86 -14.64
CA TYR A 202 7.92 -1.80 -14.71
C TYR A 202 8.78 -1.90 -15.97
N GLY A 203 8.84 -0.81 -16.70
CA GLY A 203 9.66 -0.65 -17.91
C GLY A 203 8.96 -0.94 -19.24
N ILE A 204 7.83 -1.66 -19.26
CA ILE A 204 7.17 -2.06 -20.52
C ILE A 204 6.81 -0.86 -21.39
N ASP A 205 6.31 0.23 -20.81
CA ASP A 205 5.90 1.44 -21.54
C ASP A 205 7.10 2.25 -22.02
N LEU A 206 8.14 2.40 -21.20
CA LEU A 206 9.34 3.19 -21.50
C LEU A 206 10.36 2.41 -22.34
N TYR A 207 10.74 1.20 -21.91
CA TYR A 207 11.87 0.44 -22.46
C TYR A 207 11.42 -0.68 -23.38
N LYS A 208 10.10 -0.92 -23.53
CA LYS A 208 9.48 -2.01 -24.30
C LYS A 208 9.81 -3.42 -23.76
N GLU A 209 10.32 -3.50 -22.55
CA GLU A 209 10.64 -4.73 -21.85
C GLU A 209 10.45 -4.58 -20.33
N LYS A 210 10.31 -5.70 -19.62
CA LYS A 210 10.20 -5.72 -18.15
C LYS A 210 11.57 -5.47 -17.53
N LYS A 211 11.73 -4.35 -16.84
CA LYS A 211 13.00 -3.90 -16.25
C LYS A 211 13.05 -4.03 -14.70
N LEU A 212 12.02 -4.60 -14.09
CA LEU A 212 12.01 -4.74 -12.63
C LEU A 212 13.22 -5.54 -12.10
N PRO A 213 13.63 -6.68 -12.68
CA PRO A 213 14.83 -7.41 -12.20
C PRO A 213 16.12 -6.57 -12.26
N GLU A 214 16.27 -5.75 -13.28
CA GLU A 214 17.43 -4.86 -13.45
C GLU A 214 17.39 -3.74 -12.40
N LEU A 215 16.26 -3.06 -12.24
CA LEU A 215 16.06 -2.03 -11.22
C LEU A 215 16.36 -2.57 -9.81
N LEU A 216 15.88 -3.76 -9.47
CA LEU A 216 16.10 -4.36 -8.15
C LEU A 216 17.59 -4.62 -7.88
N ARG A 217 18.35 -5.11 -8.87
CA ARG A 217 19.81 -5.29 -8.72
C ARG A 217 20.52 -3.96 -8.51
N GLU A 218 20.11 -2.89 -9.18
CA GLU A 218 20.69 -1.56 -8.95
C GLU A 218 20.33 -1.04 -7.54
N LEU A 219 19.09 -1.23 -7.07
CA LEU A 219 18.69 -0.87 -5.70
C LEU A 219 19.49 -1.65 -4.65
N CYS A 220 19.81 -2.93 -4.89
CA CYS A 220 20.63 -3.75 -3.99
C CYS A 220 22.07 -3.24 -3.80
N LYS A 221 22.56 -2.39 -4.71
CA LYS A 221 23.90 -1.74 -4.55
C LYS A 221 23.88 -0.59 -3.55
N LEU A 222 22.71 -0.05 -3.20
CA LEU A 222 22.55 1.02 -2.21
C LEU A 222 22.60 0.46 -0.79
N ASP A 223 22.76 1.33 0.21
CA ASP A 223 22.92 0.93 1.63
C ASP A 223 21.57 0.68 2.33
N PHE A 224 20.62 0.07 1.63
CA PHE A 224 19.44 -0.52 2.26
C PHE A 224 19.80 -1.86 2.87
N HIS A 225 19.20 -2.17 4.03
CA HIS A 225 19.28 -3.51 4.61
C HIS A 225 18.24 -4.43 3.98
N TRP A 226 16.99 -3.94 3.84
CA TRP A 226 15.89 -4.65 3.20
C TRP A 226 15.31 -3.89 2.02
N ILE A 227 14.94 -4.66 0.98
CA ILE A 227 14.13 -4.21 -0.14
C ILE A 227 12.90 -5.11 -0.19
N ARG A 228 11.72 -4.53 0.05
CA ARG A 228 10.44 -5.25 0.04
C ARG A 228 9.66 -4.92 -1.21
N LEU A 229 8.88 -5.90 -1.72
CA LEU A 229 8.12 -5.80 -2.95
C LEU A 229 6.63 -5.92 -2.66
N HIS A 230 5.84 -4.92 -3.06
CA HIS A 230 4.39 -4.97 -2.98
C HIS A 230 3.74 -4.93 -4.36
N TYR A 231 2.53 -5.51 -4.47
CA TYR A 231 1.67 -5.45 -5.66
C TYR A 231 2.26 -6.11 -6.90
N LEU A 232 2.58 -7.41 -6.77
CA LEU A 232 3.00 -8.23 -7.91
C LEU A 232 1.77 -8.87 -8.59
N TYR A 233 1.63 -8.67 -9.88
CA TYR A 233 0.54 -9.28 -10.64
C TYR A 233 0.95 -10.69 -11.09
N PRO A 234 0.16 -11.76 -10.77
CA PRO A 234 0.58 -13.16 -10.91
C PRO A 234 1.08 -13.54 -12.31
N ASP A 235 0.31 -13.20 -13.38
CA ASP A 235 0.64 -13.54 -14.78
C ASP A 235 1.90 -12.84 -15.32
N SER A 236 2.39 -11.87 -14.59
CA SER A 236 3.51 -11.03 -15.01
C SER A 236 4.82 -11.33 -14.29
N ILE A 237 4.81 -12.27 -13.34
CA ILE A 237 6.02 -12.73 -12.63
C ILE A 237 6.85 -13.60 -13.56
N THR A 238 8.06 -13.14 -13.89
CA THR A 238 8.99 -13.81 -14.81
C THR A 238 10.03 -14.64 -14.06
N ASP A 239 10.66 -15.60 -14.76
CA ASP A 239 11.77 -16.37 -14.21
C ASP A 239 12.93 -15.47 -13.76
N ALA A 240 13.25 -14.44 -14.55
CA ALA A 240 14.29 -13.47 -14.22
C ALA A 240 13.97 -12.70 -12.92
N LEU A 241 12.68 -12.40 -12.63
CA LEU A 241 12.29 -11.80 -11.37
C LEU A 241 12.45 -12.77 -10.21
N ILE A 242 12.00 -14.02 -10.39
CA ILE A 242 12.14 -15.09 -9.38
C ILE A 242 13.62 -15.29 -9.03
N ASP A 243 14.49 -15.40 -10.03
CA ASP A 243 15.92 -15.57 -9.83
C ASP A 243 16.55 -14.37 -9.11
N THR A 244 16.12 -13.17 -9.44
CA THR A 244 16.61 -11.96 -8.78
C THR A 244 16.19 -11.95 -7.29
N ILE A 245 14.92 -12.24 -6.99
CA ILE A 245 14.45 -12.31 -5.60
C ILE A 245 15.19 -13.43 -4.83
N ALA A 246 15.42 -14.57 -5.46
CA ALA A 246 16.10 -15.70 -4.83
C ALA A 246 17.58 -15.39 -4.51
N SER A 247 18.29 -14.75 -5.46
CA SER A 247 19.73 -14.56 -5.38
C SER A 247 20.18 -13.33 -4.58
N GLU A 248 19.34 -12.27 -4.53
CA GLU A 248 19.71 -11.02 -3.86
C GLU A 248 19.34 -11.09 -2.36
N PRO A 249 20.32 -11.04 -1.44
CA PRO A 249 20.06 -11.20 -0.01
C PRO A 249 19.27 -10.03 0.60
N LYS A 250 19.42 -8.82 0.08
CA LYS A 250 18.71 -7.64 0.55
C LYS A 250 17.20 -7.65 0.20
N ILE A 251 16.79 -8.45 -0.80
CA ILE A 251 15.38 -8.56 -1.15
C ILE A 251 14.69 -9.50 -0.16
N CYS A 252 13.73 -8.97 0.58
CA CYS A 252 12.89 -9.76 1.48
C CYS A 252 12.25 -10.93 0.73
N LYS A 253 12.35 -12.13 1.29
CA LYS A 253 11.69 -13.31 0.73
C LYS A 253 10.19 -13.27 1.04
N TYR A 254 9.57 -12.19 0.65
CA TYR A 254 8.18 -11.82 0.86
C TYR A 254 7.59 -11.31 -0.46
N MET A 255 6.49 -11.90 -0.91
CA MET A 255 5.84 -11.52 -2.17
C MET A 255 4.35 -11.30 -1.94
N ASP A 256 3.90 -10.04 -2.15
CA ASP A 256 2.49 -9.68 -2.13
C ASP A 256 1.89 -9.85 -3.53
N ILE A 257 1.07 -10.91 -3.69
CA ILE A 257 0.52 -11.36 -4.98
C ILE A 257 -1.03 -11.42 -4.86
N PRO A 258 -1.74 -10.31 -5.08
CA PRO A 258 -3.20 -10.28 -4.99
C PRO A 258 -3.86 -11.15 -6.09
N ILE A 259 -4.38 -12.33 -5.73
CA ILE A 259 -5.07 -13.22 -6.68
C ILE A 259 -6.52 -12.82 -6.93
N GLN A 260 -7.15 -12.19 -5.94
CA GLN A 260 -8.54 -11.74 -5.89
C GLN A 260 -9.56 -12.88 -5.79
N HIS A 261 -9.44 -13.95 -6.56
CA HIS A 261 -10.20 -15.19 -6.53
C HIS A 261 -9.40 -16.33 -7.18
N CYS A 262 -9.85 -17.59 -7.02
CA CYS A 262 -9.22 -18.75 -7.69
C CYS A 262 -10.13 -19.40 -8.75
N ASN A 263 -11.45 -19.21 -8.70
CA ASN A 263 -12.38 -19.82 -9.66
C ASN A 263 -12.21 -19.22 -11.06
N ASP A 264 -12.02 -20.08 -12.06
CA ASP A 264 -11.71 -19.69 -13.44
C ASP A 264 -12.81 -18.86 -14.10
N THR A 265 -14.08 -19.15 -13.80
CA THR A 265 -15.22 -18.39 -14.36
C THR A 265 -15.23 -16.96 -13.81
N ILE A 266 -15.00 -16.79 -12.52
CA ILE A 266 -14.93 -15.49 -11.86
C ILE A 266 -13.70 -14.72 -12.35
N LEU A 267 -12.54 -15.34 -12.41
CA LEU A 267 -11.31 -14.71 -12.91
C LEU A 267 -11.51 -14.20 -14.34
N GLN A 268 -12.09 -15.01 -15.22
CA GLN A 268 -12.41 -14.61 -16.58
C GLN A 268 -13.41 -13.44 -16.63
N ALA A 269 -14.50 -13.50 -15.85
CA ALA A 269 -15.49 -12.41 -15.77
C ALA A 269 -14.85 -11.11 -15.26
N MET A 270 -13.93 -11.22 -14.30
CA MET A 270 -13.16 -10.09 -13.77
C MET A 270 -12.00 -9.65 -14.68
N ARG A 271 -11.88 -10.21 -15.87
CA ARG A 271 -10.81 -9.92 -16.85
C ARG A 271 -9.42 -10.16 -16.30
N ARG A 272 -9.30 -11.15 -15.44
CA ARG A 272 -8.03 -11.66 -14.99
C ARG A 272 -7.58 -12.80 -15.90
N ARG A 273 -6.27 -12.95 -16.06
CA ARG A 273 -5.68 -13.89 -17.04
C ARG A 273 -5.21 -15.17 -16.40
N GLU A 274 -5.18 -15.20 -15.08
CA GLU A 274 -4.82 -16.37 -14.29
C GLU A 274 -5.92 -17.42 -14.33
N THR A 275 -5.53 -18.65 -14.05
CA THR A 275 -6.43 -19.78 -13.79
C THR A 275 -6.04 -20.42 -12.46
N LYS A 276 -6.94 -21.18 -11.83
CA LYS A 276 -6.66 -21.94 -10.60
C LYS A 276 -5.40 -22.80 -10.76
N ALA A 277 -5.34 -23.57 -11.86
CA ALA A 277 -4.18 -24.42 -12.15
C ALA A 277 -2.89 -23.60 -12.34
N GLY A 278 -2.97 -22.44 -12.99
CA GLY A 278 -1.85 -21.51 -13.16
C GLY A 278 -1.34 -20.93 -11.85
N LEU A 279 -2.24 -20.60 -10.92
CA LEU A 279 -1.89 -20.12 -9.58
C LEU A 279 -1.19 -21.20 -8.76
N HIS A 280 -1.69 -22.45 -8.76
CA HIS A 280 -1.00 -23.60 -8.12
C HIS A 280 0.41 -23.79 -8.67
N GLN A 281 0.56 -23.76 -10.01
CA GLN A 281 1.88 -23.88 -10.64
C GLN A 281 2.81 -22.74 -10.26
N LEU A 282 2.30 -21.51 -10.23
CA LEU A 282 3.08 -20.34 -9.83
C LEU A 282 3.58 -20.48 -8.39
N PHE A 283 2.69 -20.78 -7.42
CA PHE A 283 3.07 -20.86 -6.02
C PHE A 283 4.02 -22.03 -5.75
N THR A 284 3.81 -23.18 -6.37
CA THR A 284 4.75 -24.33 -6.33
C THR A 284 6.13 -23.91 -6.85
N LYS A 285 6.18 -23.22 -7.99
CA LYS A 285 7.42 -22.72 -8.59
C LYS A 285 8.13 -21.70 -7.69
N LEU A 286 7.39 -20.74 -7.14
CA LEU A 286 7.94 -19.74 -6.23
C LEU A 286 8.57 -20.35 -4.99
N ARG A 287 7.85 -21.26 -4.32
CA ARG A 287 8.34 -21.96 -3.11
C ARG A 287 9.54 -22.83 -3.39
N SER A 288 9.59 -23.49 -4.56
CA SER A 288 10.74 -24.34 -4.94
C SER A 288 12.02 -23.55 -5.25
N ARG A 289 11.88 -22.30 -5.71
CA ARG A 289 13.01 -21.47 -6.15
C ARG A 289 13.45 -20.42 -5.15
N ILE A 290 12.58 -20.04 -4.19
CA ILE A 290 12.87 -19.02 -3.18
C ILE A 290 12.74 -19.66 -1.80
N PRO A 291 13.82 -20.15 -1.21
CA PRO A 291 13.79 -20.70 0.15
C PRO A 291 13.35 -19.65 1.18
N GLY A 292 12.49 -20.05 2.11
CA GLY A 292 11.95 -19.14 3.14
C GLY A 292 10.93 -18.14 2.64
N LEU A 293 10.36 -18.34 1.43
CA LEU A 293 9.37 -17.43 0.87
C LEU A 293 8.11 -17.36 1.74
N VAL A 294 7.73 -16.14 2.06
CA VAL A 294 6.42 -15.79 2.64
C VAL A 294 5.55 -15.21 1.53
N LEU A 295 4.41 -15.82 1.31
CA LEU A 295 3.41 -15.33 0.37
C LEU A 295 2.36 -14.50 1.10
N ARG A 296 2.00 -13.38 0.50
CA ARG A 296 0.84 -12.58 0.86
C ARG A 296 -0.11 -12.51 -0.34
N THR A 297 -1.40 -12.54 -0.04
CA THR A 297 -2.43 -12.37 -1.07
C THR A 297 -3.56 -11.47 -0.58
N THR A 298 -4.40 -11.06 -1.52
CA THR A 298 -5.68 -10.41 -1.27
C THR A 298 -6.74 -11.11 -2.09
N VAL A 299 -7.91 -11.36 -1.48
CA VAL A 299 -9.07 -11.91 -2.15
C VAL A 299 -10.27 -10.99 -1.99
N ILE A 300 -11.21 -11.08 -2.92
CA ILE A 300 -12.48 -10.35 -2.91
C ILE A 300 -13.59 -11.38 -2.90
N THR A 301 -14.45 -11.33 -1.89
CA THR A 301 -15.64 -12.19 -1.75
C THR A 301 -16.88 -11.48 -2.28
N GLY A 302 -17.86 -12.24 -2.76
CA GLY A 302 -19.09 -11.66 -3.30
C GLY A 302 -18.96 -11.07 -4.70
N LEU A 303 -17.92 -11.42 -5.44
CA LEU A 303 -17.78 -11.00 -6.83
C LEU A 303 -18.96 -11.50 -7.69
N PRO A 304 -19.34 -10.79 -8.77
CA PRO A 304 -20.30 -11.30 -9.73
C PRO A 304 -19.97 -12.74 -10.17
N TYR A 305 -20.98 -13.61 -10.18
CA TYR A 305 -20.91 -15.06 -10.46
C TYR A 305 -20.32 -15.94 -9.34
N GLU A 306 -20.03 -15.41 -8.16
CA GLU A 306 -19.61 -16.20 -7.01
C GLU A 306 -20.83 -16.87 -6.35
N ASP A 307 -21.13 -18.10 -6.76
CA ASP A 307 -22.08 -18.95 -6.05
C ASP A 307 -21.41 -19.66 -4.86
N GLU A 308 -22.18 -20.47 -4.13
CA GLU A 308 -21.67 -21.19 -2.98
C GLU A 308 -20.51 -22.13 -3.33
N ALA A 309 -20.61 -22.86 -4.45
CA ALA A 309 -19.57 -23.76 -4.89
C ALA A 309 -18.25 -23.05 -5.24
N ALA A 310 -18.35 -21.86 -5.85
CA ALA A 310 -17.19 -21.03 -6.15
C ALA A 310 -16.55 -20.44 -4.89
N PHE A 311 -17.36 -20.13 -3.88
CA PHE A 311 -16.86 -19.67 -2.58
C PHE A 311 -16.18 -20.81 -1.80
N GLU A 312 -16.78 -21.99 -1.76
CA GLU A 312 -16.15 -23.20 -1.18
C GLU A 312 -14.81 -23.50 -1.88
N GLU A 313 -14.76 -23.41 -3.21
CA GLU A 313 -13.54 -23.59 -3.98
C GLU A 313 -12.44 -22.58 -3.58
N LEU A 314 -12.80 -21.32 -3.28
CA LEU A 314 -11.86 -20.32 -2.80
C LEU A 314 -11.30 -20.69 -1.41
N CYS A 315 -12.17 -21.13 -0.50
CA CYS A 315 -11.77 -21.58 0.84
C CYS A 315 -10.80 -22.76 0.78
N ASP A 316 -11.15 -23.78 -0.01
CA ASP A 316 -10.31 -24.97 -0.22
C ASP A 316 -8.95 -24.58 -0.80
N PHE A 317 -8.93 -23.72 -1.82
CA PHE A 317 -7.70 -23.24 -2.45
C PHE A 317 -6.77 -22.54 -1.43
N LEU A 318 -7.31 -21.67 -0.59
CA LEU A 318 -6.52 -20.96 0.43
C LEU A 318 -5.95 -21.92 1.48
N GLN A 319 -6.72 -22.93 1.88
CA GLN A 319 -6.27 -23.98 2.82
C GLN A 319 -5.20 -24.87 2.20
N GLU A 320 -5.36 -25.28 0.94
CA GLU A 320 -4.39 -26.09 0.20
C GLU A 320 -3.07 -25.35 0.00
N GLU A 321 -3.16 -24.11 -0.44
CA GLU A 321 -1.98 -23.29 -0.72
C GLU A 321 -1.28 -22.76 0.52
N LYS A 322 -1.93 -22.72 1.68
CA LYS A 322 -1.32 -22.26 2.95
C LYS A 322 -0.55 -20.96 2.78
N ILE A 323 -1.21 -19.96 2.17
CA ILE A 323 -0.62 -18.64 1.98
C ILE A 323 -0.51 -17.97 3.35
N GLN A 324 0.69 -17.65 3.79
CA GLN A 324 0.99 -17.21 5.16
C GLN A 324 0.28 -15.92 5.57
N ARG A 325 0.08 -15.00 4.63
CA ARG A 325 -0.56 -13.71 4.87
C ARG A 325 -1.67 -13.50 3.84
N ALA A 326 -2.88 -13.20 4.29
CA ALA A 326 -3.96 -12.85 3.37
C ALA A 326 -4.90 -11.82 3.98
N GLY A 327 -5.47 -10.98 3.11
CA GLY A 327 -6.60 -10.12 3.42
C GLY A 327 -7.79 -10.48 2.55
N ALA A 328 -8.99 -10.48 3.11
CA ALA A 328 -10.25 -10.65 2.40
C ALA A 328 -11.09 -9.40 2.51
N PHE A 329 -11.70 -8.99 1.41
CA PHE A 329 -12.58 -7.82 1.35
C PHE A 329 -13.88 -8.17 0.63
N PRO A 330 -15.03 -7.69 1.11
CA PRO A 330 -16.27 -7.82 0.36
C PRO A 330 -16.19 -6.99 -0.92
N TYR A 331 -16.82 -7.46 -1.97
CA TYR A 331 -16.88 -6.75 -3.25
C TYR A 331 -17.65 -5.44 -3.10
N SER A 332 -17.00 -4.33 -3.46
CA SER A 332 -17.60 -3.01 -3.56
C SER A 332 -17.96 -2.72 -5.05
N PRO A 333 -19.22 -2.56 -5.42
CA PRO A 333 -19.65 -2.31 -6.80
C PRO A 333 -19.36 -0.86 -7.21
N GLU A 334 -18.11 -0.55 -7.51
CA GLU A 334 -17.67 0.80 -7.81
C GLU A 334 -18.28 1.35 -9.11
N GLU A 335 -18.93 2.48 -9.01
CA GLU A 335 -19.54 3.18 -10.13
C GLU A 335 -18.53 3.41 -11.27
N GLY A 336 -18.95 3.22 -12.50
CA GLY A 336 -18.10 3.35 -13.69
C GLY A 336 -17.30 2.07 -14.04
N THR A 337 -17.27 1.06 -13.16
CA THR A 337 -16.60 -0.22 -13.44
C THR A 337 -17.50 -1.17 -14.23
N PRO A 338 -16.92 -2.05 -15.08
CA PRO A 338 -17.70 -3.09 -15.76
C PRO A 338 -18.43 -4.04 -14.81
N ALA A 339 -17.79 -4.46 -13.71
CA ALA A 339 -18.37 -5.41 -12.76
C ALA A 339 -19.59 -4.85 -12.03
N ALA A 340 -19.65 -3.53 -11.77
CA ALA A 340 -20.81 -2.90 -11.17
C ALA A 340 -22.10 -3.00 -12.02
N LYS A 341 -21.97 -3.29 -13.33
CA LYS A 341 -23.08 -3.47 -14.27
C LYS A 341 -23.51 -4.93 -14.43
N MET A 342 -22.80 -5.88 -13.84
CA MET A 342 -23.12 -7.30 -13.90
C MET A 342 -24.30 -7.63 -12.98
N LEU A 343 -25.15 -8.57 -13.40
CA LEU A 343 -26.42 -8.85 -12.70
C LEU A 343 -26.27 -9.88 -11.56
N ASN A 344 -25.45 -10.90 -11.74
CA ASN A 344 -25.30 -12.00 -10.78
C ASN A 344 -24.34 -11.62 -9.64
N ARG A 345 -24.76 -10.67 -8.80
CA ARG A 345 -24.00 -10.22 -7.65
C ARG A 345 -24.51 -10.90 -6.38
N VAL A 346 -23.60 -11.22 -5.49
CA VAL A 346 -23.90 -11.64 -4.12
C VAL A 346 -24.42 -10.44 -3.33
N ASP A 347 -25.31 -10.67 -2.39
CA ASP A 347 -25.74 -9.63 -1.46
C ASP A 347 -24.56 -9.10 -0.63
N SER A 348 -24.61 -7.83 -0.24
CA SER A 348 -23.50 -7.18 0.48
C SER A 348 -23.22 -7.83 1.84
N ASP A 349 -24.27 -8.21 2.57
CA ASP A 349 -24.13 -8.81 3.90
C ASP A 349 -23.55 -10.23 3.79
N GLU A 350 -23.97 -10.96 2.76
CA GLU A 350 -23.40 -12.28 2.43
C GLU A 350 -21.93 -12.14 2.02
N ALA A 351 -21.58 -11.15 1.18
CA ALA A 351 -20.21 -10.89 0.77
C ALA A 351 -19.31 -10.55 1.97
N GLN A 352 -19.83 -9.76 2.93
CA GLN A 352 -19.15 -9.45 4.18
C GLN A 352 -18.95 -10.70 5.04
N SER A 353 -20.00 -11.51 5.22
CA SER A 353 -19.93 -12.78 5.97
C SER A 353 -18.90 -13.74 5.39
N ARG A 354 -18.82 -13.84 4.05
CA ARG A 354 -17.81 -14.62 3.35
C ARG A 354 -16.39 -14.10 3.59
N ALA A 355 -16.19 -12.78 3.59
CA ALA A 355 -14.89 -12.19 3.90
C ALA A 355 -14.45 -12.53 5.33
N GLU A 356 -15.36 -12.47 6.30
CA GLU A 356 -15.10 -12.86 7.69
C GLU A 356 -14.73 -14.34 7.84
N LEU A 357 -15.45 -15.22 7.12
CA LEU A 357 -15.12 -16.64 7.10
C LEU A 357 -13.73 -16.91 6.51
N VAL A 358 -13.37 -16.25 5.41
CA VAL A 358 -12.02 -16.34 4.83
C VAL A 358 -10.97 -15.88 5.83
N MET A 359 -11.22 -14.78 6.56
CA MET A 359 -10.28 -14.28 7.57
C MET A 359 -10.13 -15.26 8.75
N GLN A 360 -11.21 -15.93 9.16
CA GLN A 360 -11.15 -16.99 10.18
C GLN A 360 -10.34 -18.21 9.72
N LEU A 361 -10.49 -18.65 8.46
CA LEU A 361 -9.65 -19.70 7.88
C LEU A 361 -8.19 -19.27 7.81
N GLN A 362 -7.97 -18.02 7.39
CA GLN A 362 -6.64 -17.46 7.23
C GLN A 362 -5.89 -17.33 8.57
N SER A 363 -6.60 -17.02 9.68
CA SER A 363 -5.96 -16.96 11.00
C SER A 363 -5.34 -18.29 11.38
N GLN A 364 -6.00 -19.43 11.07
CA GLN A 364 -5.45 -20.76 11.33
C GLN A 364 -4.18 -21.04 10.52
N VAL A 365 -4.12 -20.59 9.26
CA VAL A 365 -2.91 -20.74 8.42
C VAL A 365 -1.78 -19.87 8.96
N MET A 366 -2.09 -18.66 9.39
CA MET A 366 -1.13 -17.73 9.99
C MET A 366 -0.59 -18.27 11.32
N ASP A 367 -1.46 -18.80 12.19
CA ASP A 367 -1.06 -19.37 13.47
C ASP A 367 -0.14 -20.59 13.25
N ALA A 368 -0.51 -21.48 12.32
CA ALA A 368 0.33 -22.63 11.97
C ALA A 368 1.70 -22.19 11.41
N PHE A 369 1.75 -21.08 10.65
CA PHE A 369 3.02 -20.51 10.20
C PHE A 369 3.82 -19.91 11.37
N ASN A 370 3.19 -19.16 12.26
CA ASN A 370 3.82 -18.57 13.42
C ASN A 370 4.36 -19.64 14.39
N ASP A 371 3.64 -20.76 14.56
CA ASP A 371 4.10 -21.90 15.35
C ASP A 371 5.40 -22.51 14.83
N THR A 372 5.62 -22.51 13.51
CA THR A 372 6.89 -22.97 12.93
C THR A 372 8.09 -22.09 13.29
N ARG A 373 7.82 -20.88 13.77
CA ARG A 373 8.84 -19.89 14.14
C ARG A 373 9.20 -19.92 15.63
N LEU A 374 8.44 -20.67 16.45
CA LEU A 374 8.74 -20.82 17.89
C LEU A 374 10.13 -21.41 18.11
N GLY A 375 10.90 -20.78 18.98
CA GLY A 375 12.29 -21.13 19.27
C GLY A 375 13.30 -20.69 18.21
N ALA A 376 12.85 -20.18 17.07
CA ALA A 376 13.77 -19.64 16.06
C ALA A 376 14.32 -18.28 16.50
N THR A 377 15.53 -17.97 16.03
CA THR A 377 16.10 -16.64 16.12
C THR A 377 15.85 -15.90 14.81
N LEU A 378 15.17 -14.76 14.90
CA LEU A 378 14.84 -13.92 13.76
C LEU A 378 15.59 -12.60 13.82
N GLU A 379 16.00 -12.10 12.66
CA GLU A 379 16.45 -10.72 12.51
C GLU A 379 15.21 -9.82 12.49
N VAL A 380 15.14 -8.85 13.40
CA VAL A 380 13.98 -7.98 13.62
C VAL A 380 14.43 -6.52 13.51
N LEU A 381 13.74 -5.77 12.65
CA LEU A 381 13.84 -4.32 12.59
C LEU A 381 12.92 -3.73 13.66
N CYS A 382 13.47 -3.02 14.64
CA CYS A 382 12.71 -2.36 15.70
C CYS A 382 11.95 -1.16 15.12
N ASP A 383 10.62 -1.17 15.22
CA ASP A 383 9.76 -0.05 14.83
C ASP A 383 9.61 0.96 15.99
N GLY A 384 9.74 0.52 17.25
CA GLY A 384 9.68 1.38 18.42
C GLY A 384 9.38 0.64 19.71
N PHE A 385 8.97 1.38 20.75
CA PHE A 385 8.55 0.85 22.03
C PHE A 385 7.06 1.12 22.27
N ASP A 386 6.31 0.10 22.63
CA ASP A 386 4.91 0.20 23.00
C ASP A 386 4.80 0.29 24.54
N PRO A 387 4.41 1.47 25.08
CA PRO A 387 4.28 1.63 26.53
C PRO A 387 3.13 0.81 27.14
N GLN A 388 2.12 0.44 26.35
CA GLN A 388 0.97 -0.34 26.85
C GLN A 388 1.35 -1.83 26.99
N ALA A 389 2.06 -2.36 26.01
CA ALA A 389 2.59 -3.71 26.05
C ALA A 389 3.86 -3.81 26.91
N MET A 390 4.48 -2.70 27.30
CA MET A 390 5.80 -2.65 27.96
C MET A 390 6.86 -3.46 27.22
N ALA A 391 6.84 -3.40 25.88
CA ALA A 391 7.70 -4.18 25.00
C ALA A 391 8.13 -3.34 23.77
N TYR A 392 9.25 -3.70 23.19
CA TYR A 392 9.59 -3.22 21.86
C TYR A 392 8.72 -3.90 20.81
N VAL A 393 8.44 -3.18 19.73
CA VAL A 393 7.68 -3.66 18.58
C VAL A 393 8.59 -3.63 17.37
N GLY A 394 8.55 -4.68 16.57
CA GLY A 394 9.33 -4.72 15.34
C GLY A 394 8.80 -5.75 14.36
N ARG A 395 9.53 -5.93 13.27
CA ARG A 395 9.16 -6.80 12.16
C ARG A 395 10.37 -7.58 11.67
N SER A 396 10.15 -8.80 11.25
CA SER A 396 11.12 -9.54 10.44
C SER A 396 10.86 -9.29 8.93
N TYR A 397 11.61 -9.96 8.08
CA TYR A 397 11.34 -9.93 6.64
C TYR A 397 9.93 -10.44 6.29
N ALA A 398 9.31 -11.23 7.17
CA ALA A 398 8.01 -11.88 6.94
C ALA A 398 6.80 -11.01 7.29
N GLU A 399 7.00 -9.81 7.83
CA GLU A 399 5.96 -8.85 8.18
C GLU A 399 6.17 -7.52 7.44
N SER A 400 5.12 -7.04 6.77
CA SER A 400 5.09 -5.72 6.13
C SER A 400 4.51 -4.67 7.07
N PRO A 401 5.08 -3.44 7.12
CA PRO A 401 4.63 -2.42 8.05
C PRO A 401 3.17 -2.04 7.84
N GLY A 402 2.39 -2.03 8.92
CA GLY A 402 1.00 -1.58 8.95
C GLY A 402 -0.01 -2.48 8.24
N ILE A 403 0.41 -3.65 7.75
CA ILE A 403 -0.45 -4.58 7.00
C ILE A 403 -0.50 -5.97 7.66
N ASP A 404 0.67 -6.48 8.07
CA ASP A 404 0.81 -7.78 8.74
C ASP A 404 0.96 -7.60 10.25
N GLY A 405 1.03 -8.72 11.00
CA GLY A 405 1.32 -8.71 12.42
C GLY A 405 2.72 -8.19 12.77
N VAL A 406 3.01 -8.09 14.04
CA VAL A 406 4.26 -7.58 14.58
C VAL A 406 4.95 -8.61 15.49
N ILE A 407 6.16 -8.27 15.90
CA ILE A 407 6.92 -9.05 16.88
C ILE A 407 7.11 -8.15 18.11
N TYR A 408 6.46 -8.51 19.24
CA TYR A 408 6.73 -7.89 20.53
C TYR A 408 7.95 -8.55 21.16
N PHE A 409 8.90 -7.76 21.65
CA PHE A 409 10.09 -8.35 22.25
C PHE A 409 10.63 -7.53 23.43
N THR A 410 11.30 -8.21 24.34
CA THR A 410 12.01 -7.60 25.46
C THR A 410 13.49 -7.59 25.21
N ALA A 411 14.21 -6.66 25.85
CA ALA A 411 15.66 -6.55 25.77
C ALA A 411 16.20 -6.05 27.12
N ASP A 412 17.42 -6.49 27.50
CA ASP A 412 18.11 -6.01 28.69
C ASP A 412 18.82 -4.65 28.49
N ARG A 413 18.72 -4.08 27.27
CA ARG A 413 19.30 -2.80 26.89
C ARG A 413 18.32 -1.99 26.05
N ASP A 414 18.56 -0.70 25.92
CA ASP A 414 17.77 0.14 25.02
C ASP A 414 17.99 -0.26 23.56
N VAL A 415 16.85 -0.42 22.84
CA VAL A 415 16.82 -0.68 21.41
C VAL A 415 16.20 0.53 20.71
N GLN A 416 16.94 1.10 19.78
CA GLN A 416 16.48 2.27 19.04
C GLN A 416 15.57 1.87 17.88
N SER A 417 14.56 2.70 17.58
CA SER A 417 13.79 2.57 16.34
C SER A 417 14.72 2.59 15.13
N GLY A 418 14.53 1.64 14.21
CA GLY A 418 15.42 1.45 13.06
C GLY A 418 16.65 0.57 13.30
N GLN A 419 16.84 0.08 14.52
CA GLN A 419 17.91 -0.87 14.83
C GLN A 419 17.48 -2.30 14.48
N PHE A 420 18.38 -3.08 13.88
CA PHE A 420 18.24 -4.53 13.74
C PHE A 420 18.73 -5.25 14.98
N VAL A 421 17.96 -6.21 15.45
CA VAL A 421 18.29 -7.06 16.60
C VAL A 421 17.96 -8.52 16.30
N SER A 422 18.70 -9.44 16.93
CA SER A 422 18.38 -10.87 16.90
C SER A 422 17.39 -11.19 18.02
N VAL A 423 16.19 -11.62 17.66
CA VAL A 423 15.12 -11.96 18.61
C VAL A 423 14.83 -13.45 18.56
N ARG A 424 14.94 -14.13 19.71
CA ARG A 424 14.46 -15.51 19.88
C ARG A 424 12.96 -15.47 20.14
N ILE A 425 12.20 -16.13 19.29
CA ILE A 425 10.73 -16.21 19.40
C ILE A 425 10.36 -17.16 20.53
N THR A 426 9.60 -16.67 21.50
CA THR A 426 9.20 -17.41 22.70
C THR A 426 7.72 -17.75 22.74
N GLY A 427 6.88 -17.08 21.95
CA GLY A 427 5.45 -17.31 21.92
C GLY A 427 4.74 -16.67 20.74
N THR A 428 3.42 -16.92 20.69
CA THR A 428 2.47 -16.29 19.75
C THR A 428 1.34 -15.63 20.53
N MET A 429 0.78 -14.55 20.02
CA MET A 429 -0.31 -13.80 20.64
C MET A 429 -1.18 -13.16 19.54
N ASP A 430 -2.39 -13.67 19.34
CA ASP A 430 -3.40 -13.10 18.42
C ASP A 430 -2.86 -12.77 17.01
N GLY A 431 -2.06 -13.69 16.44
CA GLY A 431 -1.44 -13.54 15.13
C GLY A 431 -0.08 -12.82 15.14
N ASP A 432 0.30 -12.19 16.24
CA ASP A 432 1.61 -11.60 16.49
C ASP A 432 2.58 -12.63 17.12
N LEU A 433 3.86 -12.27 17.13
CA LEU A 433 4.90 -13.06 17.80
C LEU A 433 5.38 -12.33 19.06
N THR A 434 5.86 -13.11 20.03
CA THR A 434 6.58 -12.58 21.19
C THR A 434 7.98 -13.18 21.27
N GLY A 435 8.94 -12.41 21.81
CA GLY A 435 10.32 -12.88 21.90
C GLY A 435 11.20 -12.06 22.85
N GLU A 436 12.45 -12.42 22.86
CA GLU A 436 13.50 -11.75 23.63
C GLU A 436 14.74 -11.53 22.78
N VAL A 437 15.37 -10.38 22.91
CA VAL A 437 16.67 -10.12 22.26
C VAL A 437 17.72 -11.07 22.84
N ILE A 438 18.46 -11.70 21.93
CA ILE A 438 19.64 -12.47 22.31
C ILE A 438 20.89 -11.71 21.89
N GLU A 439 21.91 -11.70 22.78
CA GLU A 439 23.23 -11.22 22.40
C GLU A 439 23.83 -12.25 21.44
N THR A 440 24.09 -11.83 20.19
CA THR A 440 24.97 -12.61 19.32
C THR A 440 26.40 -12.41 19.83
N GLU A 441 27.02 -13.47 20.32
CA GLU A 441 28.48 -13.47 20.51
C GLU A 441 29.10 -13.14 19.14
N GLU A 442 29.84 -12.00 19.07
CA GLU A 442 30.62 -11.59 17.90
C GLU A 442 31.77 -12.59 17.60
#